data_7227dc7c8edbb0c59b0a3a8c22e36cf1
#
_entry.id   7227dc7c8edbb0c59b0a3a8c22e36cf1
#
_cell.length_a   1.000
_cell.length_b   1.000
_cell.length_c   1.000
_cell.angle_alpha   90.00
_cell.angle_beta   90.00
_cell.angle_gamma   90.00
#
_symmetry.space_group_name_H-M   'P 1'
#
loop_
_entity.id
_entity.type
_entity.pdbx_description
1 polymer ?
#
loop_
_entity_poly.entity_id
_entity_poly.type
_entity_poly.pdbx_seq_one_letter_code
_entity_poly.pdbx_strand_id
1 'polypeptide(L)' 'MPLSMMNVGTRRKITAIRGNDAVRRHLGSLGFTEGAVVEVVADNGGNLILAVMDSRVAIDRSLAQRILV' A
#
# COMPACT_ATOMS: atom_id res chain seq x y z
N MET A 1 -5.99 -9.69 -2.56
CA MET A 1 -6.74 -9.06 -1.46
C MET A 1 -6.23 -7.64 -1.25
N PRO A 2 -7.11 -6.66 -1.05
CA PRO A 2 -6.67 -5.27 -0.88
C PRO A 2 -5.89 -5.07 0.42
N LEU A 3 -4.83 -4.27 0.35
CA LEU A 3 -4.01 -3.95 1.51
C LEU A 3 -4.83 -3.27 2.61
N SER A 4 -5.86 -2.49 2.23
CA SER A 4 -6.72 -1.79 3.20
C SER A 4 -7.46 -2.74 4.15
N MET A 5 -7.53 -4.01 3.83
CA MET A 5 -8.18 -5.03 4.68
C MET A 5 -7.21 -5.72 5.62
N MET A 6 -5.93 -5.40 5.55
CA MET A 6 -4.92 -6.04 6.40
C MET A 6 -4.84 -5.36 7.75
N ASN A 7 -4.54 -6.15 8.78
CA ASN A 7 -4.35 -5.63 10.13
C ASN A 7 -2.96 -5.01 10.29
N VAL A 8 -2.85 -4.10 11.27
CA VAL A 8 -1.55 -3.56 11.67
C VAL A 8 -0.60 -4.70 12.03
N GLY A 9 0.63 -4.58 11.57
CA GLY A 9 1.65 -5.61 11.76
C GLY A 9 1.74 -6.62 10.63
N THR A 10 0.78 -6.62 9.71
CA THR A 10 0.79 -7.54 8.57
C THR A 10 1.88 -7.11 7.58
N ARG A 11 2.67 -8.08 7.12
CA ARG A 11 3.66 -7.88 6.06
C ARG A 11 3.30 -8.78 4.90
N ARG A 12 3.21 -8.21 3.71
CA ARG A 12 2.81 -8.95 2.50
C ARG A 12 3.59 -8.45 1.30
N LYS A 13 3.77 -9.34 0.34
CA LYS A 13 4.32 -8.98 -0.96
C LYS A 13 3.19 -8.45 -1.83
N ILE A 14 3.44 -7.32 -2.49
CA ILE A 14 2.46 -6.72 -3.42
C ILE A 14 2.36 -7.61 -4.66
N THR A 15 1.14 -8.01 -5.00
CA THR A 15 0.89 -8.87 -6.17
C THR A 15 0.42 -8.07 -7.37
N ALA A 16 -0.28 -6.95 -7.15
CA ALA A 16 -0.77 -6.10 -8.25
C ALA A 16 -1.14 -4.72 -7.72
N ILE A 17 -1.14 -3.74 -8.60
CA ILE A 17 -1.65 -2.40 -8.34
C ILE A 17 -2.78 -2.14 -9.32
N ARG A 18 -3.95 -1.77 -8.79
CA ARG A 18 -5.13 -1.46 -9.61
C ARG A 18 -5.29 0.04 -9.77
N GLY A 19 -5.94 0.42 -10.87
CA GLY A 19 -6.24 1.80 -11.16
C GLY A 19 -5.76 2.20 -12.54
N ASN A 20 -5.98 3.47 -12.90
CA ASN A 20 -5.49 4.01 -14.16
C ASN A 20 -3.97 4.26 -14.08
N ASP A 21 -3.38 4.66 -15.21
CA ASP A 21 -1.94 4.86 -15.28
C ASP A 21 -1.45 5.92 -14.29
N ALA A 22 -2.23 6.99 -14.08
CA ALA A 22 -1.84 8.05 -13.14
C ALA A 22 -1.74 7.51 -11.72
N VAL A 23 -2.73 6.74 -11.27
CA VAL A 23 -2.72 6.14 -9.93
C VAL A 23 -1.57 5.16 -9.80
N ARG A 24 -1.37 4.30 -10.80
CA ARG A 24 -0.30 3.30 -10.76
C ARG A 24 1.07 3.95 -10.72
N ARG A 25 1.29 5.02 -11.49
CA ARG A 25 2.55 5.76 -11.46
C ARG A 25 2.77 6.46 -10.13
N HIS A 26 1.71 7.06 -9.58
CA HIS A 26 1.80 7.73 -8.29
C HIS A 26 2.21 6.74 -7.20
N LEU A 27 1.52 5.61 -7.10
CA LEU A 27 1.86 4.59 -6.11
C LEU A 27 3.24 4.01 -6.36
N GLY A 28 3.61 3.80 -7.62
CA GLY A 28 4.95 3.32 -7.97
C GLY A 28 6.05 4.26 -7.52
N SER A 29 5.82 5.57 -7.64
CA SER A 29 6.80 6.58 -7.21
C SER A 29 7.01 6.57 -5.72
N LEU A 30 6.06 6.07 -4.95
CA LEU A 30 6.16 5.92 -3.50
C LEU A 30 6.80 4.59 -3.08
N GLY A 31 7.07 3.70 -4.04
CA GLY A 31 7.68 2.41 -3.77
C GLY A 31 6.70 1.24 -3.83
N PHE A 32 5.42 1.48 -4.10
CA PHE A 32 4.43 0.41 -4.16
C PHE A 32 4.45 -0.23 -5.56
N THR A 33 5.30 -1.23 -5.70
CA THR A 33 5.47 -1.97 -6.97
C THR A 33 5.25 -3.45 -6.73
N GLU A 34 4.89 -4.17 -7.79
CA GLU A 34 4.72 -5.62 -7.70
C GLU A 34 6.02 -6.26 -7.22
N GLY A 35 5.89 -7.19 -6.27
CA GLY A 35 7.03 -7.88 -5.69
C GLY A 35 7.63 -7.18 -4.47
N ALA A 36 7.32 -5.91 -4.24
CA ALA A 36 7.80 -5.22 -3.05
C ALA A 36 7.07 -5.73 -1.81
N VAL A 37 7.77 -5.78 -0.68
CA VAL A 37 7.17 -6.15 0.60
C VAL A 37 6.66 -4.87 1.27
N VAL A 38 5.42 -4.91 1.74
CA VAL A 38 4.79 -3.79 2.44
C VAL A 38 4.31 -4.26 3.80
N GLU A 39 4.43 -3.39 4.80
CA GLU A 39 3.94 -3.65 6.14
C GLU A 39 2.97 -2.56 6.56
N VAL A 40 1.86 -2.95 7.19
CA VAL A 40 0.92 -2.00 7.78
C VAL A 40 1.45 -1.61 9.15
N VAL A 41 1.87 -0.37 9.30
CA VAL A 41 2.47 0.14 10.52
C VAL A 41 1.42 0.72 11.46
N ALA A 42 0.44 1.45 10.89
CA ALA A 42 -0.62 2.07 11.67
C ALA A 42 -1.86 2.24 10.81
N ASP A 43 -3.01 2.31 11.45
CA ASP A 43 -4.31 2.47 10.81
C ASP A 43 -5.16 3.36 11.71
N ASN A 44 -5.48 4.57 11.24
CA ASN A 44 -6.34 5.49 11.99
C ASN A 44 -7.76 5.57 11.43
N GLY A 45 -8.14 4.61 10.59
CA GLY A 45 -9.46 4.55 9.97
C GLY A 45 -9.51 5.20 8.60
N GLY A 46 -9.07 6.44 8.47
CA GLY A 46 -9.06 7.15 7.19
C GLY A 46 -7.78 6.98 6.41
N ASN A 47 -6.66 6.87 7.12
CA ASN A 47 -5.33 6.72 6.52
C ASN A 47 -4.61 5.52 7.07
N LEU A 48 -3.72 4.97 6.26
CA LEU A 48 -2.82 3.90 6.66
C LEU A 48 -1.38 4.41 6.56
N ILE A 49 -0.56 4.06 7.55
CA ILE A 49 0.88 4.27 7.47
C ILE A 49 1.50 2.94 7.09
N LEU A 50 2.22 2.94 5.99
CA LEU A 50 2.80 1.74 5.39
C LEU A 50 4.31 1.87 5.33
N ALA A 51 5.02 0.80 5.64
CA ALA A 51 6.47 0.72 5.47
C ALA A 51 6.75 -0.02 4.16
N VAL A 52 7.48 0.63 3.28
CA VAL A 52 7.87 0.07 1.98
C VAL A 52 9.20 0.68 1.57
N MET A 53 10.13 -0.14 1.04
CA MET A 53 11.42 0.33 0.51
C MET A 53 12.18 1.24 1.50
N ASP A 54 12.25 0.81 2.75
CA ASP A 54 12.95 1.55 3.83
C ASP A 54 12.34 2.91 4.16
N SER A 55 11.12 3.18 3.68
CA SER A 55 10.41 4.43 3.93
C SER A 55 9.07 4.14 4.57
N ARG A 56 8.53 5.15 5.27
CA ARG A 56 7.16 5.10 5.75
C ARG A 56 6.33 6.12 4.99
N VAL A 57 5.18 5.68 4.50
CA VAL A 57 4.32 6.49 3.65
C VAL A 57 2.92 6.43 4.20
N ALA A 58 2.28 7.58 4.37
CA ALA A 58 0.87 7.66 4.75
C ALA A 58 0.04 7.82 3.47
N ILE A 59 -0.91 6.93 3.28
CA ILE A 59 -1.87 7.04 2.16
C ILE A 59 -3.27 6.87 2.70
N ASP A 60 -4.25 7.43 1.98
CA ASP A 60 -5.62 7.24 2.39
C ASP A 60 -6.09 5.80 2.08
N ARG A 61 -7.17 5.41 2.73
CA ARG A 61 -7.68 4.05 2.60
C ARG A 61 -8.15 3.75 1.18
N SER A 62 -8.64 4.75 0.46
CA SER A 62 -9.09 4.52 -0.92
C SER A 62 -7.93 4.19 -1.85
N LEU A 63 -6.75 4.79 -1.64
CA LEU A 63 -5.54 4.42 -2.36
C LEU A 63 -5.04 3.05 -1.93
N ALA A 64 -5.11 2.75 -0.64
CA ALA A 64 -4.68 1.43 -0.13
C ALA A 64 -5.51 0.30 -0.72
N GLN A 65 -6.76 0.54 -1.09
CA GLN A 65 -7.59 -0.45 -1.76
C GLN A 65 -7.08 -0.83 -3.15
N ARG A 66 -6.24 0.02 -3.73
CA ARG A 66 -5.66 -0.24 -5.06
C ARG A 66 -4.45 -1.15 -5.01
N ILE A 67 -3.90 -1.39 -3.82
CA ILE A 67 -2.72 -2.23 -3.63
C ILE A 67 -3.21 -3.62 -3.23
N LEU A 68 -2.90 -4.62 -4.06
CA LEU A 68 -3.28 -6.01 -3.81
C LEU A 68 -2.09 -6.79 -3.26
N VAL A 69 -2.37 -7.57 -2.25
CA VAL A 69 -1.36 -8.39 -1.58
C VAL A 69 -1.78 -9.85 -1.48
#